data_3f2e9d4799961fda67d9510ba0882b33
#
_entry.id   3f2e9d4799961fda67d9510ba0882b33
#
_cell.length_a   1.000
_cell.length_b   1.000
_cell.length_c   1.000
_cell.angle_alpha   90.00
_cell.angle_beta   90.00
_cell.angle_gamma   90.00
#
_symmetry.space_group_name_H-M   'P 1'
#
loop_
_entity.id
_entity.type
_entity.pdbx_description
1 polymer ?
#
loop_
_entity_poly.entity_id
_entity_poly.type
_entity_poly.pdbx_seq_one_letter_code
_entity_poly.pdbx_strand_id
1 'polypeptide(L)'
;MESIEVRVRTGSRLVSDFTSEIRDFCRRHGDGLLNVFLPHATAGLALIETGSGSEADLAAAIDRFLPRDLAYRHTHGSPGHGRDHLLPALISPSLTLPVLGGEIQLGIWQSVVIVDTNVDNPVRTVRLSFVDA
;
A
#
# COMPACT_ATOMS: atom_id res chain seq x y z
N MET A 1 6.89 12.16 18.20
CA MET A 1 6.58 11.43 16.94
C MET A 1 7.26 12.13 15.78
N GLU A 2 8.01 11.40 14.99
CA GLU A 2 8.53 11.91 13.71
C GLU A 2 7.65 11.42 12.56
N SER A 3 7.33 12.30 11.61
CA SER A 3 6.50 11.96 10.47
C SER A 3 7.08 12.55 9.19
N ILE A 4 7.18 11.72 8.15
CA ILE A 4 7.65 12.14 6.83
C ILE A 4 6.69 11.69 5.74
N GLU A 5 6.79 12.30 4.58
CA GLU A 5 6.12 11.84 3.37
C GLU A 5 7.13 11.23 2.43
N VAL A 6 6.75 10.10 1.82
CA VAL A 6 7.51 9.41 0.79
C VAL A 6 6.66 9.32 -0.46
N ARG A 7 7.24 9.62 -1.62
CA ARG A 7 6.55 9.49 -2.90
C ARG A 7 6.93 8.17 -3.54
N VAL A 8 5.93 7.39 -3.93
CA VAL A 8 6.09 6.09 -4.58
C VAL A 8 5.46 6.16 -5.96
N ARG A 9 6.25 5.89 -7.00
CA ARG A 9 5.72 5.78 -8.36
C ARG A 9 5.10 4.41 -8.54
N THR A 10 3.78 4.38 -8.63
CA THR A 10 3.01 3.16 -8.87
C THR A 10 2.81 2.91 -10.38
N GLY A 11 2.72 3.97 -11.18
CA GLY A 11 2.48 3.87 -12.61
C GLY A 11 1.16 3.16 -12.88
N SER A 12 1.21 2.10 -13.68
CA SER A 12 0.08 1.22 -13.95
C SER A 12 0.21 -0.16 -13.27
N ARG A 13 1.17 -0.33 -12.34
CA ARG A 13 1.37 -1.58 -11.63
C ARG A 13 0.33 -1.73 -10.51
N LEU A 14 -0.21 -2.92 -10.38
CA LEU A 14 -1.10 -3.26 -9.26
C LEU A 14 -0.36 -3.24 -7.92
N VAL A 15 0.85 -3.79 -7.88
CA VAL A 15 1.64 -3.94 -6.67
C VAL A 15 2.93 -3.15 -6.81
N SER A 16 3.19 -2.27 -5.85
CA SER A 16 4.43 -1.47 -5.78
C SER A 16 5.07 -1.64 -4.43
N ASP A 17 6.23 -2.30 -4.40
CA ASP A 17 7.01 -2.55 -3.19
C ASP A 17 7.80 -1.29 -2.81
N PHE A 18 7.64 -0.83 -1.57
CA PHE A 18 8.41 0.30 -1.03
C PHE A 18 9.01 -0.02 0.34
N THR A 19 9.28 -1.31 0.58
CA THR A 19 9.87 -1.80 1.83
C THR A 19 11.22 -1.14 2.12
N SER A 20 12.04 -0.87 1.09
CA SER A 20 13.36 -0.26 1.27
C SER A 20 13.27 1.16 1.84
N GLU A 21 12.31 1.96 1.39
CA GLU A 21 12.07 3.31 1.90
C GLU A 21 11.65 3.28 3.38
N ILE A 22 10.83 2.29 3.76
CA ILE A 22 10.42 2.08 5.15
C ILE A 22 11.64 1.69 6.00
N ARG A 23 12.46 0.77 5.53
CA ARG A 23 13.67 0.35 6.26
C ARG A 23 14.62 1.53 6.47
N ASP A 24 14.81 2.35 5.46
CA ASP A 24 15.70 3.52 5.55
C ASP A 24 15.19 4.54 6.59
N PHE A 25 13.88 4.75 6.66
CA PHE A 25 13.29 5.60 7.68
C PHE A 25 13.48 5.01 9.09
N CYS A 26 13.20 3.72 9.26
CA CYS A 26 13.28 3.06 10.56
C CYS A 26 14.69 3.03 11.14
N ARG A 27 15.74 2.93 10.31
CA ARG A 27 17.14 2.89 10.77
C ARG A 27 17.56 4.07 11.63
N ARG A 28 16.86 5.17 11.56
CA ARG A 28 17.15 6.39 12.34
C ARG A 28 16.49 6.39 13.73
N HIS A 29 15.74 5.34 14.04
CA HIS A 29 14.96 5.21 15.26
C HIS A 29 15.41 4.03 16.11
N GLY A 30 14.92 3.95 17.34
CA GLY A 30 15.09 2.80 18.22
C GLY A 30 13.90 1.86 18.18
N ASP A 31 13.43 1.48 19.35
CA ASP A 31 12.22 0.67 19.49
C ASP A 31 10.97 1.53 19.41
N GLY A 32 9.92 1.02 18.81
CA GLY A 32 8.66 1.73 18.71
C GLY A 32 7.68 1.11 17.71
N LEU A 33 6.75 1.94 17.26
CA LEU A 33 5.76 1.57 16.26
C LEU A 33 5.87 2.50 15.05
N LEU A 34 5.86 1.91 13.87
CA LEU A 34 5.74 2.63 12.61
C LEU A 34 4.30 2.53 12.13
N ASN A 35 3.66 3.68 11.94
CA ASN A 35 2.43 3.75 11.16
C ASN A 35 2.75 4.13 9.72
N VAL A 36 2.18 3.38 8.80
CA VAL A 36 2.24 3.63 7.35
C VAL A 36 0.84 3.98 6.90
N PHE A 37 0.64 5.19 6.37
CA PHE A 37 -0.67 5.66 5.95
C PHE A 37 -0.65 6.13 4.51
N LEU A 38 -1.61 5.65 3.72
CA LEU A 38 -1.79 6.00 2.32
C LEU A 38 -3.02 6.89 2.17
N PRO A 39 -2.86 8.22 2.09
CA PRO A 39 -3.97 9.17 2.10
C PRO A 39 -4.63 9.31 0.71
N HIS A 40 -5.06 8.20 0.14
CA HIS A 40 -5.69 8.15 -1.17
C HIS A 40 -6.94 7.28 -1.13
N ALA A 41 -8.01 7.74 -1.78
CA ALA A 41 -9.31 7.07 -1.77
C ALA A 41 -9.39 5.86 -2.73
N THR A 42 -8.31 5.55 -3.44
CA THR A 42 -8.30 4.57 -4.53
C THR A 42 -7.15 3.57 -4.47
N ALA A 43 -6.50 3.45 -3.33
CA ALA A 43 -5.40 2.50 -3.16
C ALA A 43 -5.33 2.02 -1.71
N GLY A 44 -4.69 0.89 -1.48
CA GLY A 44 -4.49 0.31 -0.16
C GLY A 44 -3.06 -0.16 0.05
N LEU A 45 -2.79 -0.62 1.28
CA LEU A 45 -1.51 -1.17 1.70
C LEU A 45 -1.67 -2.65 2.03
N ALA A 46 -0.64 -3.44 1.76
CA ALA A 46 -0.63 -4.85 2.13
C ALA A 46 0.76 -5.34 2.51
N LEU A 47 0.78 -6.42 3.27
CA LEU A 47 1.97 -7.24 3.48
C LEU A 47 1.81 -8.49 2.63
N ILE A 48 2.70 -8.68 1.67
CA ILE A 48 2.60 -9.79 0.72
C ILE A 48 4.00 -10.22 0.29
N GLU A 49 4.16 -11.50 -0.02
CA GLU A 49 5.35 -11.98 -0.72
C GLU A 49 5.34 -11.46 -2.14
N THR A 50 6.45 -10.90 -2.60
CA THR A 50 6.63 -10.43 -3.98
C THR A 50 7.61 -11.32 -4.74
N GLY A 51 7.50 -11.33 -6.06
CA GLY A 51 8.44 -12.03 -6.94
C GLY A 51 8.19 -13.52 -7.16
N SER A 52 7.13 -14.09 -6.56
CA SER A 52 6.83 -15.54 -6.67
C SER A 52 5.43 -15.82 -7.24
N GLY A 53 4.82 -14.85 -7.93
CA GLY A 53 3.52 -15.00 -8.57
C GLY A 53 2.33 -14.48 -7.77
N SER A 54 2.50 -14.13 -6.50
CA SER A 54 1.41 -13.62 -5.66
C SER A 54 0.79 -12.35 -6.22
N GLU A 55 1.55 -11.52 -6.92
CA GLU A 55 1.03 -10.31 -7.55
C GLU A 55 -0.02 -10.64 -8.62
N ALA A 56 0.25 -11.63 -9.46
CA ALA A 56 -0.71 -12.09 -10.49
C ALA A 56 -1.94 -12.73 -9.85
N ASP A 57 -1.75 -13.51 -8.79
CA ASP A 57 -2.85 -14.13 -8.06
C ASP A 57 -3.72 -13.07 -7.38
N LEU A 58 -3.11 -12.04 -6.82
CA LEU A 58 -3.84 -10.90 -6.22
C LEU A 58 -4.65 -10.15 -7.29
N ALA A 59 -4.07 -9.92 -8.47
CA ALA A 59 -4.78 -9.28 -9.57
C ALA A 59 -6.02 -10.07 -9.98
N ALA A 60 -5.91 -11.39 -10.10
CA ALA A 60 -7.03 -12.27 -10.42
C ALA A 60 -8.09 -12.25 -9.31
N ALA A 61 -7.68 -12.24 -8.04
CA ALA A 61 -8.60 -12.17 -6.92
C ALA A 61 -9.37 -10.85 -6.89
N ILE A 62 -8.68 -9.72 -7.10
CA ILE A 62 -9.32 -8.39 -7.14
C ILE A 62 -10.32 -8.33 -8.29
N ASP A 63 -9.99 -8.84 -9.46
CA ASP A 63 -10.90 -8.85 -10.61
C ASP A 63 -12.18 -9.67 -10.33
N ARG A 64 -12.11 -10.65 -9.45
CA ARG A 64 -13.29 -11.42 -9.01
C ARG A 64 -14.12 -10.67 -7.98
N PHE A 65 -13.48 -10.03 -6.99
CA PHE A 65 -14.17 -9.29 -5.93
C PHE A 65 -14.69 -7.95 -6.39
N LEU A 66 -13.96 -7.29 -7.25
CA LEU A 66 -14.23 -5.95 -7.75
C LEU A 66 -14.15 -5.94 -9.28
N PRO A 67 -15.11 -6.58 -9.98
CA PRO A 67 -15.08 -6.60 -11.44
C PRO A 67 -15.08 -5.19 -12.02
N ARG A 68 -14.22 -4.95 -13.02
CA ARG A 68 -14.11 -3.62 -13.63
C ARG A 68 -15.36 -3.24 -14.39
N ASP A 69 -16.06 -4.21 -14.96
CA ASP A 69 -17.25 -4.03 -15.79
C ASP A 69 -18.57 -3.99 -15.02
N LEU A 70 -18.52 -4.10 -13.69
CA LEU A 70 -19.71 -3.95 -12.86
C LEU A 70 -20.23 -2.51 -12.92
N ALA A 71 -21.55 -2.34 -12.89
CA ALA A 71 -22.19 -1.03 -12.90
C ALA A 71 -22.11 -0.36 -11.54
N TYR A 72 -20.98 0.25 -11.22
CA TYR A 72 -20.80 1.04 -9.99
C TYR A 72 -21.58 2.35 -10.08
N ARG A 73 -22.06 2.83 -8.94
CA ARG A 73 -22.73 4.14 -8.86
C ARG A 73 -21.76 5.30 -9.00
N HIS A 74 -20.50 5.10 -8.56
CA HIS A 74 -19.43 6.07 -8.74
C HIS A 74 -18.95 5.99 -10.21
N THR A 75 -19.16 7.06 -10.99
CA THR A 75 -19.01 7.02 -12.44
C THR A 75 -18.03 8.03 -13.02
N HIS A 76 -17.37 8.89 -12.21
CA HIS A 76 -16.33 9.78 -12.73
C HIS A 76 -14.99 9.05 -12.84
N GLY A 77 -14.03 9.63 -13.55
CA GLY A 77 -12.73 9.04 -13.80
C GLY A 77 -12.72 8.11 -15.02
N SER A 78 -11.68 7.28 -15.12
CA SER A 78 -11.53 6.31 -16.20
C SER A 78 -12.58 5.19 -16.13
N PRO A 79 -12.86 4.47 -17.24
CA PRO A 79 -13.80 3.36 -17.22
C PRO A 79 -13.44 2.30 -16.14
N GLY A 80 -14.42 1.90 -15.34
CA GLY A 80 -14.23 0.96 -14.24
C GLY A 80 -13.64 1.59 -12.97
N HIS A 81 -13.47 2.90 -12.92
CA HIS A 81 -12.88 3.62 -11.78
C HIS A 81 -13.68 3.44 -10.48
N GLY A 82 -14.97 3.14 -10.55
CA GLY A 82 -15.80 2.90 -9.37
C GLY A 82 -15.25 1.82 -8.45
N ARG A 83 -14.66 0.76 -8.99
CA ARG A 83 -14.03 -0.29 -8.19
C ARG A 83 -12.83 0.21 -7.39
N ASP A 84 -12.10 1.18 -7.94
CA ASP A 84 -10.90 1.72 -7.31
C ASP A 84 -11.22 2.37 -5.96
N HIS A 85 -12.39 2.99 -5.84
CA HIS A 85 -12.88 3.59 -4.60
C HIS A 85 -13.34 2.57 -3.55
N LEU A 86 -13.59 1.32 -3.94
CA LEU A 86 -13.91 0.24 -3.01
C LEU A 86 -12.67 -0.48 -2.50
N LEU A 87 -11.59 -0.44 -3.26
CA LEU A 87 -10.36 -1.17 -2.94
C LEU A 87 -9.85 -0.88 -1.53
N PRO A 88 -9.71 0.40 -1.09
CA PRO A 88 -9.19 0.69 0.25
C PRO A 88 -10.14 0.32 1.39
N ALA A 89 -11.39 0.02 1.10
CA ALA A 89 -12.31 -0.53 2.10
C ALA A 89 -12.03 -2.02 2.39
N LEU A 90 -11.42 -2.73 1.44
CA LEU A 90 -11.07 -4.14 1.57
C LEU A 90 -9.58 -4.33 1.87
N ILE A 91 -8.72 -3.51 1.27
CA ILE A 91 -7.27 -3.50 1.47
C ILE A 91 -6.92 -2.17 2.14
N SER A 92 -6.72 -2.21 3.47
CA SER A 92 -6.63 -1.03 4.32
C SER A 92 -5.55 -0.04 3.86
N PRO A 93 -5.81 1.26 3.89
CA PRO A 93 -4.81 2.27 3.60
C PRO A 93 -3.88 2.57 4.79
N SER A 94 -3.96 1.81 5.86
CA SER A 94 -3.15 2.01 7.07
C SER A 94 -2.62 0.69 7.60
N LEU A 95 -1.32 0.69 7.96
CA LEU A 95 -0.66 -0.42 8.64
C LEU A 95 0.10 0.13 9.84
N THR A 96 0.16 -0.64 10.93
CA THR A 96 1.04 -0.35 12.06
C THR A 96 1.93 -1.55 12.30
N LEU A 97 3.25 -1.33 12.34
CA LEU A 97 4.25 -2.38 12.38
C LEU A 97 5.22 -2.13 13.53
N PRO A 98 5.64 -3.18 14.26
CA PRO A 98 6.65 -3.03 15.30
C PRO A 98 8.03 -2.79 14.69
N VAL A 99 8.81 -1.96 15.39
CA VAL A 99 10.22 -1.68 15.07
C VAL A 99 11.05 -1.92 16.31
N LEU A 100 12.12 -2.70 16.19
CA LEU A 100 13.04 -2.98 17.28
C LEU A 100 14.46 -2.67 16.80
N GLY A 101 15.16 -1.83 17.56
CA GLY A 101 16.53 -1.44 17.24
C GLY A 101 16.66 -0.80 15.85
N GLY A 102 15.65 -0.06 15.41
CA GLY A 102 15.64 0.55 14.08
C GLY A 102 15.29 -0.41 12.94
N GLU A 103 14.92 -1.65 13.26
CA GLU A 103 14.55 -2.65 12.25
C GLU A 103 13.05 -2.97 12.32
N ILE A 104 12.39 -2.79 11.20
CA ILE A 104 10.99 -3.19 11.06
C ILE A 104 10.86 -4.72 11.16
N GLN A 105 9.93 -5.17 11.97
CA GLN A 105 9.77 -6.58 12.30
C GLN A 105 8.85 -7.28 11.28
N LEU A 106 9.36 -7.52 10.09
CA LEU A 106 8.66 -8.27 9.05
C LEU A 106 9.10 -9.73 9.07
N GLY A 107 8.18 -10.63 8.71
CA GLY A 107 8.53 -12.00 8.34
C GLY A 107 9.43 -11.98 7.08
N ILE A 108 10.21 -13.05 6.91
CA ILE A 108 11.22 -13.13 5.83
C ILE A 108 10.62 -12.98 4.44
N TRP A 109 9.36 -13.36 4.25
CA TRP A 109 8.68 -13.29 2.96
C TRP A 109 7.72 -12.11 2.83
N GLN A 110 7.65 -11.24 3.83
CA GLN A 110 6.76 -10.09 3.80
C GLN A 110 7.45 -8.87 3.19
N SER A 111 6.76 -8.25 2.23
CA SER A 111 7.08 -6.91 1.73
C SER A 111 5.92 -5.97 2.02
N VAL A 112 6.21 -4.71 2.25
CA VAL A 112 5.19 -3.66 2.37
C VAL A 112 4.97 -3.09 0.98
N VAL A 113 3.72 -3.18 0.51
CA VAL A 113 3.39 -2.78 -0.85
C VAL A 113 2.18 -1.86 -0.89
N ILE A 114 2.12 -1.02 -1.91
CA ILE A 114 0.89 -0.34 -2.33
C ILE A 114 0.17 -1.27 -3.30
N VAL A 115 -1.13 -1.48 -3.08
CA VAL A 115 -2.04 -2.15 -4.01
C VAL A 115 -2.91 -1.08 -4.65
N ASP A 116 -2.81 -0.92 -5.96
CA ASP A 116 -3.39 0.22 -6.67
C ASP A 116 -3.97 -0.21 -8.01
N THR A 117 -5.28 -0.16 -8.11
CA THR A 117 -5.99 -0.45 -9.37
C THR A 117 -6.23 0.79 -10.21
N ASN A 118 -5.98 1.98 -9.65
CA ASN A 118 -6.23 3.26 -10.31
C ASN A 118 -5.06 3.65 -11.20
N VAL A 119 -5.33 3.83 -12.49
CA VAL A 119 -4.34 4.24 -13.48
C VAL A 119 -4.25 5.77 -13.65
N ASP A 120 -5.18 6.52 -13.04
CA ASP A 120 -5.26 7.98 -13.21
C ASP A 120 -4.22 8.73 -12.36
N ASN A 121 -3.67 8.09 -11.33
CA ASN A 121 -2.71 8.67 -10.39
C ASN A 121 -1.43 7.83 -10.34
N PRO A 122 -0.42 8.10 -11.17
CA PRO A 122 0.78 7.26 -11.27
C PRO A 122 1.78 7.44 -10.13
N VAL A 123 1.56 8.41 -9.24
CA VAL A 123 2.41 8.66 -8.07
C VAL A 123 1.54 8.74 -6.84
N ARG A 124 1.93 7.99 -5.78
CA ARG A 124 1.26 8.02 -4.49
C ARG A 124 2.16 8.63 -3.43
N THR A 125 1.57 9.37 -2.51
CA THR A 125 2.23 9.88 -1.31
C THR A 125 1.91 8.97 -0.16
N VAL A 126 2.93 8.50 0.55
CA VAL A 126 2.80 7.66 1.74
C VAL A 126 3.33 8.44 2.93
N ARG A 127 2.58 8.45 4.02
CA ARG A 127 3.04 9.03 5.29
C ARG A 127 3.60 7.94 6.19
N LEU A 128 4.83 8.13 6.61
CA LEU A 128 5.49 7.29 7.61
C LEU A 128 5.56 8.08 8.91
N SER A 129 5.00 7.51 9.98
CA SER A 129 5.01 8.15 11.30
C SER A 129 5.56 7.17 12.33
N PHE A 130 6.59 7.59 13.05
CA PHE A 130 7.24 6.76 14.05
C PHE A 130 6.87 7.25 15.46
N VAL A 131 6.42 6.33 16.29
CA VAL A 131 6.11 6.57 17.69
C VAL A 131 7.11 5.78 18.53
N ASP A 132 7.93 6.50 19.29
CA ASP A 132 8.92 5.89 20.17
C ASP A 132 8.25 5.09 21.29
N ALA A 133 8.92 4.03 21.68
CA ALA A 133 8.47 3.20 22.79
C ALA A 133 8.56 3.92 24.14
#